data_7d223d0d57719eebdc6ca74c3b584fa2
#
_entry.id   7d223d0d57719eebdc6ca74c3b584fa2
#
_cell.length_a   1.000
_cell.length_b   1.000
_cell.length_c   1.000
_cell.angle_alpha   90.00
_cell.angle_beta   90.00
_cell.angle_gamma   90.00
#
_symmetry.space_group_name_H-M   'P 1'
#
loop_
_entity.id
_entity.type
_entity.pdbx_description
1 polymer ?
#
loop_
_entity_poly.entity_id
_entity_poly.type
_entity_poly.pdbx_seq_one_letter_code
_entity_poly.pdbx_strand_id
1 'polypeptide(L)'
;MEQSQLNWITGYIWGIADDVLRDLYVRGKYRDVILPMTVLRRFDAVLEPTKQVVLEMKATLDEAGIVQQDQALRQAAGQALYNTSSFTMRDLKARASQQQLRADFEAYLDGFSPNVQDILENFEFRNQIPRLSKADALGTLIDKLTSPDINLGPNPVMNSDGSTKHPGLDNHAMGTVFEELVRRFNEENNEEAGEHWTPRDAVKLMARLIFLPVADEIESGTYLLYDGACGTGGMLTVAEETLQQLAAEHGKEVATHLYGQEINAETYAICKADLLLKGEGDAADNIIGGPEYSTLSNDAFPSREFDFMLSNPPYGKSWKSDLERMGGKKDMRDHRFMIEHAGDSEYSLVTRSSDGQMLFLANKLS
;
A
#
# COMPACT_ATOMS: atom_id res chain seq x y z
N MET A 1 -11.17 9.20 16.20
CA MET A 1 -11.57 10.50 15.55
C MET A 1 -13.03 10.41 15.13
N GLU A 2 -13.78 11.54 15.11
CA GLU A 2 -15.17 11.52 14.62
C GLU A 2 -15.25 11.41 13.11
N GLN A 3 -16.27 10.70 12.59
CA GLN A 3 -16.46 10.51 11.15
C GLN A 3 -16.60 11.83 10.36
N SER A 4 -17.18 12.83 10.98
CA SER A 4 -17.30 14.19 10.41
C SER A 4 -15.94 14.83 10.11
N GLN A 5 -14.95 14.62 10.97
CA GLN A 5 -13.59 15.12 10.79
C GLN A 5 -12.85 14.37 9.68
N LEU A 6 -13.00 13.05 9.59
CA LEU A 6 -12.43 12.24 8.50
C LEU A 6 -13.00 12.68 7.15
N ASN A 7 -14.30 12.86 7.07
CA ASN A 7 -14.98 13.34 5.85
C ASN A 7 -14.51 14.74 5.45
N TRP A 8 -14.25 15.62 6.43
CA TRP A 8 -13.73 16.95 6.16
C TRP A 8 -12.30 16.90 5.60
N ILE A 9 -11.41 16.09 6.19
CA ILE A 9 -10.03 15.90 5.71
C ILE A 9 -10.04 15.37 4.27
N THR A 10 -10.81 14.33 4.01
CA THR A 10 -10.95 13.74 2.67
C THR A 10 -11.49 14.76 1.67
N GLY A 11 -12.52 15.54 2.08
CA GLY A 11 -13.07 16.62 1.25
C GLY A 11 -12.08 17.74 0.97
N TYR A 12 -11.23 18.09 1.93
CA TYR A 12 -10.19 19.09 1.78
C TYR A 12 -9.12 18.63 0.77
N ILE A 13 -8.63 17.39 0.90
CA ILE A 13 -7.65 16.82 -0.04
C ILE A 13 -8.25 16.73 -1.45
N TRP A 14 -9.51 16.32 -1.57
CA TRP A 14 -10.25 16.31 -2.83
C TRP A 14 -10.34 17.71 -3.46
N GLY A 15 -10.63 18.73 -2.63
CA GLY A 15 -10.65 20.11 -3.07
C GLY A 15 -9.29 20.59 -3.61
N ILE A 16 -8.17 20.14 -3.00
CA ILE A 16 -6.83 20.43 -3.54
C ILE A 16 -6.68 19.87 -4.96
N ALA A 17 -7.14 18.63 -5.19
CA ALA A 17 -7.09 18.01 -6.52
C ALA A 17 -7.84 18.87 -7.56
N ASP A 18 -9.05 19.24 -7.25
CA ASP A 18 -9.91 20.02 -8.16
C ASP A 18 -9.36 21.44 -8.40
N ASP A 19 -8.82 22.07 -7.36
CA ASP A 19 -8.26 23.43 -7.47
C ASP A 19 -6.96 23.48 -8.28
N VAL A 20 -6.07 22.50 -8.09
CA VAL A 20 -4.70 22.56 -8.61
C VAL A 20 -4.54 21.80 -9.92
N LEU A 21 -5.29 20.70 -10.11
CA LEU A 21 -5.07 19.78 -11.24
C LEU A 21 -6.08 19.94 -12.38
N ARG A 22 -7.16 20.71 -12.20
CA ARG A 22 -8.27 20.84 -13.17
C ARG A 22 -7.83 21.13 -14.59
N ASP A 23 -6.89 22.06 -14.75
CA ASP A 23 -6.43 22.50 -16.08
C ASP A 23 -5.23 21.70 -16.60
N LEU A 24 -4.68 20.79 -15.76
CA LEU A 24 -3.50 20.01 -16.08
C LEU A 24 -3.82 18.56 -16.40
N TYR A 25 -4.84 17.99 -15.77
CA TYR A 25 -5.19 16.59 -15.86
C TYR A 25 -6.69 16.40 -16.09
N VAL A 26 -7.06 15.33 -16.76
CA VAL A 26 -8.45 14.86 -16.71
C VAL A 26 -8.74 14.30 -15.31
N ARG A 27 -9.98 14.42 -14.83
CA ARG A 27 -10.35 14.07 -13.45
C ARG A 27 -9.87 12.67 -13.02
N GLY A 28 -10.05 11.68 -13.89
CA GLY A 28 -9.58 10.32 -13.64
C GLY A 28 -8.08 10.16 -13.40
N LYS A 29 -7.28 11.16 -13.77
CA LYS A 29 -5.83 11.17 -13.57
C LYS A 29 -5.36 12.00 -12.37
N TYR A 30 -6.27 12.56 -11.58
CA TYR A 30 -5.89 13.27 -10.35
C TYR A 30 -5.26 12.33 -9.33
N ARG A 31 -5.68 11.07 -9.30
CA ARG A 31 -5.16 10.04 -8.40
C ARG A 31 -3.66 9.84 -8.55
N ASP A 32 -3.12 9.90 -9.79
CA ASP A 32 -1.69 9.71 -10.10
C ASP A 32 -0.80 10.77 -9.40
N VAL A 33 -1.39 11.85 -8.91
CA VAL A 33 -0.71 12.94 -8.19
C VAL A 33 -1.13 13.00 -6.72
N ILE A 34 -2.44 12.98 -6.44
CA ILE A 34 -2.97 13.25 -5.10
C ILE A 34 -2.70 12.11 -4.12
N LEU A 35 -2.82 10.85 -4.56
CA LEU A 35 -2.56 9.71 -3.69
C LEU A 35 -1.09 9.70 -3.23
N PRO A 36 -0.08 9.71 -4.12
CA PRO A 36 1.31 9.74 -3.67
C PRO A 36 1.67 11.01 -2.89
N MET A 37 1.12 12.18 -3.24
CA MET A 37 1.36 13.40 -2.47
C MET A 37 0.76 13.35 -1.05
N THR A 38 -0.39 12.71 -0.87
CA THR A 38 -1.02 12.49 0.44
C THR A 38 -0.19 11.55 1.29
N VAL A 39 0.30 10.45 0.70
CA VAL A 39 1.19 9.48 1.34
C VAL A 39 2.49 10.17 1.78
N LEU A 40 3.14 10.90 0.87
CA LEU A 40 4.36 11.64 1.17
C LEU A 40 4.17 12.65 2.30
N ARG A 41 3.06 13.39 2.30
CA ARG A 41 2.77 14.36 3.37
C ARG A 41 2.57 13.68 4.73
N ARG A 42 1.93 12.52 4.76
CA ARG A 42 1.80 11.73 5.99
C ARG A 42 3.16 11.24 6.48
N PHE A 43 3.94 10.65 5.60
CA PHE A 43 5.28 10.14 5.94
C PHE A 43 6.19 11.26 6.44
N ASP A 44 6.18 12.42 5.77
CA ASP A 44 6.91 13.61 6.22
C ASP A 44 6.52 14.01 7.66
N ALA A 45 5.21 14.04 7.97
CA ALA A 45 4.72 14.41 9.30
C ALA A 45 5.07 13.37 10.38
N VAL A 46 5.08 12.09 10.03
CA VAL A 46 5.43 11.00 10.97
C VAL A 46 6.94 11.00 11.25
N LEU A 47 7.75 11.31 10.24
CA LEU A 47 9.21 11.33 10.35
C LEU A 47 9.78 12.64 10.92
N GLU A 48 9.01 13.72 10.93
CA GLU A 48 9.45 15.05 11.38
C GLU A 48 10.14 15.02 12.77
N PRO A 49 9.60 14.31 13.80
CA PRO A 49 10.20 14.27 15.14
C PRO A 49 11.57 13.60 15.20
N THR A 50 11.85 12.64 14.32
CA THR A 50 13.08 11.83 14.32
C THR A 50 14.03 12.18 13.18
N LYS A 51 13.65 13.16 12.36
CA LYS A 51 14.43 13.57 11.18
C LYS A 51 15.91 13.81 11.46
N GLN A 52 16.20 14.56 12.51
CA GLN A 52 17.59 14.89 12.88
C GLN A 52 18.36 13.65 13.33
N VAL A 53 17.73 12.74 14.08
CA VAL A 53 18.35 11.48 14.53
C VAL A 53 18.71 10.59 13.33
N VAL A 54 17.83 10.53 12.30
CA VAL A 54 18.10 9.80 11.06
C VAL A 54 19.28 10.38 10.31
N LEU A 55 19.37 11.70 10.20
CA LEU A 55 20.49 12.38 9.52
C LEU A 55 21.84 12.15 10.23
N GLU A 56 21.85 12.21 11.55
CA GLU A 56 23.04 11.94 12.38
C GLU A 56 23.47 10.47 12.27
N MET A 57 22.52 9.54 12.32
CA MET A 57 22.79 8.12 12.10
C MET A 57 23.37 7.87 10.70
N LYS A 58 22.77 8.48 9.67
CA LYS A 58 23.26 8.39 8.28
C LYS A 58 24.71 8.87 8.16
N ALA A 59 25.03 10.02 8.73
CA ALA A 59 26.39 10.56 8.72
C ALA A 59 27.39 9.61 9.41
N THR A 60 27.02 9.07 10.58
CA THR A 60 27.83 8.11 11.34
C THR A 60 28.09 6.82 10.54
N LEU A 61 27.09 6.30 9.88
CA LEU A 61 27.21 5.08 9.07
C LEU A 61 28.06 5.32 7.81
N ASP A 62 27.96 6.50 7.20
CA ASP A 62 28.77 6.89 6.05
C ASP A 62 30.25 7.05 6.44
N GLU A 63 30.55 7.70 7.56
CA GLU A 63 31.91 7.82 8.10
C GLU A 63 32.52 6.46 8.45
N ALA A 64 31.69 5.52 8.92
CA ALA A 64 32.13 4.15 9.21
C ALA A 64 32.22 3.26 7.95
N GLY A 65 31.85 3.76 6.77
CA GLY A 65 31.88 3.01 5.51
C GLY A 65 30.85 1.87 5.45
N ILE A 66 29.76 1.93 6.25
CA ILE A 66 28.74 0.91 6.29
C ILE A 66 27.78 1.10 5.11
N VAL A 67 27.66 0.11 4.24
CA VAL A 67 26.81 0.14 3.04
C VAL A 67 25.38 -0.27 3.34
N GLN A 68 25.18 -1.31 4.16
CA GLN A 68 23.86 -1.82 4.53
C GLN A 68 23.28 -1.01 5.70
N GLN A 69 22.55 0.06 5.40
CA GLN A 69 22.12 1.04 6.40
C GLN A 69 20.63 0.96 6.75
N ASP A 70 19.81 0.26 5.94
CA ASP A 70 18.34 0.30 6.01
C ASP A 70 17.82 0.02 7.42
N GLN A 71 18.23 -1.08 8.04
CA GLN A 71 17.76 -1.47 9.36
C GLN A 71 18.12 -0.44 10.44
N ALA A 72 19.34 0.09 10.42
CA ALA A 72 19.78 1.09 11.38
C ALA A 72 19.02 2.42 11.22
N LEU A 73 18.75 2.82 9.98
CA LEU A 73 17.98 4.04 9.68
C LEU A 73 16.51 3.90 10.04
N ARG A 74 15.86 2.74 9.80
CA ARG A 74 14.51 2.44 10.29
C ARG A 74 14.45 2.49 11.84
N GLN A 75 15.46 1.93 12.51
CA GLN A 75 15.55 1.99 13.97
C GLN A 75 15.72 3.42 14.47
N ALA A 76 16.57 4.24 13.83
CA ALA A 76 16.74 5.65 14.16
C ALA A 76 15.47 6.46 13.93
N ALA A 77 14.71 6.14 12.88
CA ALA A 77 13.40 6.74 12.60
C ALA A 77 12.30 6.30 13.59
N GLY A 78 12.45 5.13 14.21
CA GLY A 78 11.39 4.49 15.01
C GLY A 78 10.17 4.11 14.16
N GLN A 79 10.36 3.91 12.88
CA GLN A 79 9.32 3.63 11.88
C GLN A 79 9.82 2.59 10.87
N ALA A 80 8.91 1.94 10.16
CA ALA A 80 9.25 1.03 9.07
C ALA A 80 9.80 1.74 7.81
N LEU A 81 9.93 3.05 7.87
CA LEU A 81 10.43 3.90 6.79
C LEU A 81 11.27 5.05 7.38
N TYR A 82 12.09 5.67 6.55
CA TYR A 82 12.89 6.85 6.90
C TYR A 82 13.06 7.78 5.69
N ASN A 83 13.64 8.95 5.94
CA ASN A 83 14.08 9.85 4.88
C ASN A 83 15.42 10.52 5.27
N THR A 84 16.43 10.32 4.45
CA THR A 84 17.81 10.86 4.64
C THR A 84 18.06 12.18 3.93
N SER A 85 17.08 12.75 3.23
CA SER A 85 17.19 14.09 2.65
C SER A 85 17.30 15.15 3.76
N SER A 86 18.02 16.24 3.49
CA SER A 86 18.06 17.40 4.40
C SER A 86 16.76 18.21 4.44
N PHE A 87 15.81 17.92 3.52
CA PHE A 87 14.55 18.65 3.39
C PHE A 87 13.38 17.94 4.08
N THR A 88 12.45 18.73 4.59
CA THR A 88 11.05 18.36 4.85
C THR A 88 10.17 18.99 3.77
N MET A 89 8.91 18.58 3.67
CA MET A 89 7.96 19.25 2.75
C MET A 89 7.75 20.72 3.12
N ARG A 90 7.88 21.11 4.38
CA ARG A 90 7.81 22.52 4.81
C ARG A 90 9.01 23.33 4.35
N ASP A 91 10.22 22.75 4.36
CA ASP A 91 11.42 23.43 3.84
C ASP A 91 11.30 23.68 2.34
N LEU A 92 10.72 22.75 1.60
CA LEU A 92 10.49 22.87 0.16
C LEU A 92 9.51 24.01 -0.18
N LYS A 93 8.52 24.27 0.68
CA LYS A 93 7.60 25.41 0.52
C LYS A 93 8.33 26.75 0.48
N ALA A 94 9.43 26.91 1.19
CA ALA A 94 10.18 28.17 1.27
C ALA A 94 11.09 28.42 0.05
N ARG A 95 11.13 27.52 -0.96
CA ARG A 95 12.01 27.67 -2.13
C ARG A 95 11.52 28.73 -3.10
N ALA A 96 12.44 29.60 -3.51
CA ALA A 96 12.11 30.84 -4.23
C ALA A 96 11.95 30.68 -5.75
N SER A 97 12.42 29.59 -6.36
CA SER A 97 12.32 29.37 -7.81
C SER A 97 11.80 27.97 -8.12
N GLN A 98 10.99 27.87 -9.18
CA GLN A 98 10.41 26.60 -9.63
C GLN A 98 11.47 25.55 -10.02
N GLN A 99 12.56 25.99 -10.62
CA GLN A 99 13.63 25.10 -11.04
C GLN A 99 14.38 24.54 -9.83
N GLN A 100 14.62 25.36 -8.82
CA GLN A 100 15.23 24.92 -7.56
C GLN A 100 14.29 24.00 -6.78
N LEU A 101 13.00 24.34 -6.70
CA LEU A 101 11.98 23.54 -6.04
C LEU A 101 11.90 22.13 -6.62
N ARG A 102 11.92 22.01 -7.95
CA ARG A 102 11.90 20.68 -8.60
C ARG A 102 13.10 19.85 -8.19
N ALA A 103 14.32 20.38 -8.28
CA ALA A 103 15.54 19.66 -7.94
C ALA A 103 15.58 19.25 -6.47
N ASP A 104 15.17 20.17 -5.57
CA ASP A 104 15.10 19.88 -4.13
C ASP A 104 14.03 18.86 -3.78
N PHE A 105 12.88 18.89 -4.50
CA PHE A 105 11.83 17.89 -4.32
C PHE A 105 12.26 16.50 -4.83
N GLU A 106 12.93 16.41 -5.98
CA GLU A 106 13.50 15.15 -6.48
C GLU A 106 14.54 14.61 -5.47
N ALA A 107 15.41 15.44 -4.92
CA ALA A 107 16.38 15.06 -3.86
C ALA A 107 15.68 14.65 -2.54
N TYR A 108 14.56 15.29 -2.20
CA TYR A 108 13.73 14.87 -1.07
C TYR A 108 13.14 13.48 -1.28
N LEU A 109 12.65 13.17 -2.46
CA LEU A 109 12.13 11.85 -2.79
C LEU A 109 13.25 10.78 -2.75
N ASP A 110 14.45 11.10 -3.25
CA ASP A 110 15.59 10.18 -3.25
C ASP A 110 16.07 9.79 -1.84
N GLY A 111 15.75 10.62 -0.84
CA GLY A 111 16.07 10.36 0.55
C GLY A 111 15.21 9.29 1.23
N PHE A 112 14.09 8.91 0.66
CA PHE A 112 13.20 7.90 1.27
C PHE A 112 13.78 6.48 1.22
N SER A 113 13.37 5.67 2.18
CA SER A 113 13.70 4.25 2.30
C SER A 113 13.26 3.44 1.07
N PRO A 114 13.88 2.27 0.79
CA PRO A 114 13.60 1.47 -0.40
C PRO A 114 12.13 1.08 -0.58
N ASN A 115 11.40 0.78 0.50
CA ASN A 115 9.98 0.46 0.43
C ASN A 115 9.12 1.64 -0.02
N VAL A 116 9.47 2.88 0.34
CA VAL A 116 8.79 4.09 -0.16
C VAL A 116 9.19 4.39 -1.59
N GLN A 117 10.45 4.16 -1.97
CA GLN A 117 10.89 4.29 -3.37
C GLN A 117 10.10 3.36 -4.29
N ASP A 118 9.92 2.11 -3.87
CA ASP A 118 9.13 1.12 -4.59
C ASP A 118 7.66 1.57 -4.78
N ILE A 119 7.03 2.15 -3.76
CA ILE A 119 5.70 2.74 -3.86
C ILE A 119 5.67 3.88 -4.90
N LEU A 120 6.63 4.80 -4.84
CA LEU A 120 6.69 5.95 -5.76
C LEU A 120 6.94 5.53 -7.21
N GLU A 121 7.73 4.49 -7.42
CA GLU A 121 8.01 3.91 -8.74
C GLU A 121 6.73 3.28 -9.32
N ASN A 122 6.02 2.46 -8.55
CA ASN A 122 4.79 1.80 -8.98
C ASN A 122 3.60 2.76 -9.16
N PHE A 123 3.59 3.91 -8.48
CA PHE A 123 2.69 5.03 -8.80
C PHE A 123 3.10 5.79 -10.08
N GLU A 124 4.28 5.54 -10.63
CA GLU A 124 4.89 6.37 -11.69
C GLU A 124 4.92 7.86 -11.34
N PHE A 125 5.01 8.18 -10.04
CA PHE A 125 4.85 9.54 -9.55
C PHE A 125 5.94 10.49 -10.07
N ARG A 126 7.18 10.02 -10.23
CA ARG A 126 8.28 10.82 -10.78
C ARG A 126 8.00 11.33 -12.19
N ASN A 127 7.19 10.61 -12.97
CA ASN A 127 6.77 11.01 -14.31
C ASN A 127 5.84 12.24 -14.29
N GLN A 128 5.18 12.54 -13.16
CA GLN A 128 4.29 13.69 -13.00
C GLN A 128 5.04 14.98 -12.66
N ILE A 129 6.21 14.89 -12.01
CA ILE A 129 6.96 16.04 -11.49
C ILE A 129 7.30 17.10 -12.56
N PRO A 130 7.82 16.73 -13.77
CA PRO A 130 8.11 17.71 -14.81
C PRO A 130 6.89 18.51 -15.25
N ARG A 131 5.72 17.85 -15.34
CA ARG A 131 4.46 18.48 -15.73
C ARG A 131 3.96 19.43 -14.65
N LEU A 132 3.98 19.00 -13.39
CA LEU A 132 3.59 19.80 -12.23
C LEU A 132 4.50 21.02 -12.07
N SER A 133 5.80 20.85 -12.20
CA SER A 133 6.78 21.93 -12.09
C SER A 133 6.59 22.98 -13.21
N LYS A 134 6.40 22.54 -14.46
CA LYS A 134 6.19 23.47 -15.59
C LYS A 134 4.94 24.33 -15.44
N ALA A 135 3.95 23.87 -14.73
CA ALA A 135 2.66 24.54 -14.52
C ALA A 135 2.55 25.27 -13.17
N ASP A 136 3.65 25.41 -12.43
CA ASP A 136 3.68 25.95 -11.05
C ASP A 136 2.78 25.20 -10.04
N ALA A 137 2.30 24.03 -10.42
CA ALA A 137 1.39 23.24 -9.61
C ALA A 137 2.10 22.51 -8.45
N LEU A 138 3.39 22.14 -8.62
CA LEU A 138 4.14 21.44 -7.58
C LEU A 138 4.24 22.26 -6.28
N GLY A 139 4.62 23.52 -6.39
CA GLY A 139 4.71 24.42 -5.24
C GLY A 139 3.34 24.66 -4.58
N THR A 140 2.30 24.81 -5.39
CA THR A 140 0.92 24.97 -4.90
C THR A 140 0.41 23.73 -4.17
N LEU A 141 0.72 22.51 -4.65
CA LEU A 141 0.39 21.27 -3.97
C LEU A 141 1.09 21.16 -2.61
N ILE A 142 2.39 21.43 -2.58
CA ILE A 142 3.17 21.42 -1.33
C ILE A 142 2.62 22.46 -0.35
N ASP A 143 2.31 23.67 -0.82
CA ASP A 143 1.74 24.73 0.02
C ASP A 143 0.41 24.33 0.63
N LYS A 144 -0.51 23.80 -0.16
CA LYS A 144 -1.84 23.38 0.30
C LYS A 144 -1.78 22.18 1.26
N LEU A 145 -0.94 21.17 0.98
CA LEU A 145 -0.79 20.00 1.84
C LEU A 145 -0.03 20.28 3.15
N THR A 146 0.80 21.32 3.18
CA THR A 146 1.49 21.79 4.38
C THR A 146 0.80 23.00 5.03
N SER A 147 -0.41 23.36 4.58
CA SER A 147 -1.21 24.43 5.15
C SER A 147 -1.49 24.20 6.63
N PRO A 148 -1.51 25.27 7.46
CA PRO A 148 -1.94 25.18 8.86
C PRO A 148 -3.44 24.85 9.02
N ASP A 149 -4.19 24.73 7.92
CA ASP A 149 -5.62 24.40 7.92
C ASP A 149 -5.87 22.89 7.95
N ILE A 150 -4.86 22.07 7.68
CA ILE A 150 -4.96 20.61 7.70
C ILE A 150 -3.84 20.00 8.52
N ASN A 151 -4.17 18.93 9.25
CA ASN A 151 -3.20 18.12 9.96
C ASN A 151 -3.28 16.66 9.51
N LEU A 152 -2.24 16.17 8.84
CA LEU A 152 -2.05 14.76 8.51
C LEU A 152 -1.02 14.08 9.41
N GLY A 153 -0.55 14.77 10.46
CA GLY A 153 0.38 14.24 11.44
C GLY A 153 -0.31 13.48 12.58
N PRO A 154 0.42 12.61 13.30
CA PRO A 154 -0.13 11.84 14.42
C PRO A 154 -0.40 12.69 15.66
N ASN A 155 0.28 13.83 15.80
CA ASN A 155 0.17 14.71 16.94
C ASN A 155 -0.81 15.86 16.68
N PRO A 156 -1.56 16.32 17.70
CA PRO A 156 -2.45 17.47 17.55
C PRO A 156 -1.66 18.76 17.30
N VAL A 157 -2.24 19.65 16.51
CA VAL A 157 -1.78 21.03 16.34
C VAL A 157 -2.51 21.91 17.33
N MET A 158 -1.76 22.68 18.13
CA MET A 158 -2.29 23.53 19.19
C MET A 158 -2.39 24.98 18.75
N ASN A 159 -3.39 25.68 19.23
CA ASN A 159 -3.48 27.14 19.18
C ASN A 159 -2.52 27.79 20.20
N SER A 160 -2.29 29.09 20.05
CA SER A 160 -1.47 29.86 20.99
C SER A 160 -2.02 29.93 22.41
N ASP A 161 -3.31 29.68 22.59
CA ASP A 161 -4.00 29.62 23.90
C ASP A 161 -3.97 28.23 24.56
N GLY A 162 -3.31 27.25 23.91
CA GLY A 162 -3.22 25.86 24.37
C GLY A 162 -4.43 24.99 24.02
N SER A 163 -5.43 25.51 23.31
CA SER A 163 -6.53 24.69 22.78
C SER A 163 -6.10 23.92 21.53
N THR A 164 -6.75 22.79 21.24
CA THR A 164 -6.48 22.01 20.05
C THR A 164 -7.08 22.71 18.83
N LYS A 165 -6.21 23.08 17.86
CA LYS A 165 -6.62 23.60 16.56
C LYS A 165 -7.08 22.47 15.65
N HIS A 166 -6.23 21.46 15.50
CA HIS A 166 -6.51 20.27 14.75
C HIS A 166 -6.10 19.05 15.56
N PRO A 167 -6.96 18.04 15.70
CA PRO A 167 -6.59 16.79 16.37
C PRO A 167 -5.48 16.07 15.60
N GLY A 168 -4.72 15.24 16.29
CA GLY A 168 -3.80 14.30 15.66
C GLY A 168 -4.57 13.24 14.91
N LEU A 169 -4.01 12.82 13.80
CA LEU A 169 -4.55 11.76 12.95
C LEU A 169 -3.76 10.46 13.25
N ASP A 170 -4.34 9.55 14.02
CA ASP A 170 -3.72 8.25 14.26
C ASP A 170 -3.63 7.40 12.97
N ASN A 171 -2.93 6.28 13.04
CA ASN A 171 -2.68 5.44 11.87
C ASN A 171 -3.98 4.87 11.27
N HIS A 172 -4.91 4.42 12.11
CA HIS A 172 -6.21 3.89 11.67
C HIS A 172 -7.05 4.97 10.98
N ALA A 173 -7.12 6.17 11.57
CA ALA A 173 -7.85 7.29 10.97
C ALA A 173 -7.21 7.73 9.63
N MET A 174 -5.87 7.71 9.53
CA MET A 174 -5.19 8.00 8.26
C MET A 174 -5.49 6.95 7.20
N GLY A 175 -5.47 5.66 7.54
CA GLY A 175 -5.88 4.59 6.65
C GLY A 175 -7.32 4.79 6.16
N THR A 176 -8.26 5.15 7.04
CA THR A 176 -9.66 5.45 6.66
C THR A 176 -9.75 6.62 5.66
N VAL A 177 -8.98 7.69 5.87
CA VAL A 177 -8.93 8.83 4.93
C VAL A 177 -8.38 8.39 3.57
N PHE A 178 -7.33 7.59 3.57
CA PHE A 178 -6.68 7.13 2.34
C PHE A 178 -7.58 6.17 1.55
N GLU A 179 -8.19 5.17 2.20
CA GLU A 179 -9.17 4.27 1.59
C GLU A 179 -10.34 5.04 0.96
N GLU A 180 -10.85 6.08 1.64
CA GLU A 180 -11.94 6.90 1.12
C GLU A 180 -11.51 7.74 -0.09
N LEU A 181 -10.28 8.23 -0.13
CA LEU A 181 -9.72 8.90 -1.32
C LEU A 181 -9.63 7.93 -2.50
N VAL A 182 -9.08 6.74 -2.29
CA VAL A 182 -8.99 5.69 -3.32
C VAL A 182 -10.38 5.34 -3.85
N ARG A 183 -11.35 5.12 -2.97
CA ARG A 183 -12.74 4.83 -3.35
C ARG A 183 -13.32 5.92 -4.26
N ARG A 184 -13.18 7.20 -3.89
CA ARG A 184 -13.68 8.33 -4.68
C ARG A 184 -13.03 8.42 -6.05
N PHE A 185 -11.72 8.19 -6.14
CA PHE A 185 -11.03 8.21 -7.42
C PHE A 185 -11.45 7.05 -8.33
N ASN A 186 -11.71 5.87 -7.78
CA ASN A 186 -12.22 4.73 -8.55
C ASN A 186 -13.63 4.99 -9.09
N GLU A 187 -14.51 5.61 -8.28
CA GLU A 187 -15.86 6.03 -8.71
C GLU A 187 -15.83 7.05 -9.86
N GLU A 188 -14.92 8.04 -9.80
CA GLU A 188 -14.76 9.04 -10.88
C GLU A 188 -14.24 8.43 -12.20
N ASN A 189 -13.48 7.35 -12.12
CA ASN A 189 -12.94 6.67 -13.30
C ASN A 189 -13.94 5.73 -14.00
N ASN A 190 -15.15 5.54 -13.46
CA ASN A 190 -16.06 4.48 -13.89
C ASN A 190 -15.38 3.10 -14.00
N GLU A 191 -14.34 2.87 -13.21
CA GLU A 191 -13.71 1.56 -13.12
C GLU A 191 -14.76 0.55 -12.65
N GLU A 192 -14.83 -0.59 -13.32
CA GLU A 192 -15.77 -1.63 -12.91
C GLU A 192 -15.51 -1.95 -11.44
N ALA A 193 -16.48 -1.64 -10.59
CA ALA A 193 -16.37 -1.65 -9.13
C ALA A 193 -15.90 -3.01 -8.56
N GLY A 194 -15.95 -4.07 -9.36
CA GLY A 194 -15.53 -5.41 -8.99
C GLY A 194 -14.06 -5.75 -9.28
N GLU A 195 -13.32 -4.93 -10.05
CA GLU A 195 -11.94 -5.25 -10.43
C GLU A 195 -10.92 -4.80 -9.36
N HIS A 196 -11.21 -3.74 -8.61
CA HIS A 196 -10.23 -3.15 -7.68
C HIS A 196 -10.76 -2.99 -6.26
N TRP A 197 -12.01 -3.33 -5.99
CA TRP A 197 -12.60 -3.14 -4.68
C TRP A 197 -13.63 -4.21 -4.35
N THR A 198 -13.48 -4.86 -3.22
CA THR A 198 -14.44 -5.81 -2.67
C THR A 198 -15.17 -5.15 -1.50
N PRO A 199 -16.53 -5.10 -1.49
CA PRO A 199 -17.28 -4.52 -0.39
C PRO A 199 -16.90 -5.12 0.96
N ARG A 200 -16.62 -4.26 1.96
CA ARG A 200 -16.15 -4.71 3.30
C ARG A 200 -17.11 -5.69 3.99
N ASP A 201 -18.42 -5.55 3.79
CA ASP A 201 -19.43 -6.47 4.32
C ASP A 201 -19.37 -7.85 3.66
N ALA A 202 -19.09 -7.90 2.36
CA ALA A 202 -18.85 -9.17 1.66
C ALA A 202 -17.56 -9.85 2.18
N VAL A 203 -16.47 -9.07 2.37
CA VAL A 203 -15.22 -9.59 2.94
C VAL A 203 -15.44 -10.09 4.37
N LYS A 204 -16.18 -9.37 5.21
CA LYS A 204 -16.53 -9.81 6.57
C LYS A 204 -17.33 -11.11 6.56
N LEU A 205 -18.26 -11.27 5.60
CA LEU A 205 -18.98 -12.53 5.44
C LEU A 205 -18.02 -13.66 5.06
N MET A 206 -17.14 -13.45 4.09
CA MET A 206 -16.15 -14.44 3.67
C MET A 206 -15.21 -14.83 4.81
N ALA A 207 -14.66 -13.86 5.54
CA ALA A 207 -13.81 -14.10 6.69
C ALA A 207 -14.54 -14.91 7.78
N ARG A 208 -15.78 -14.56 8.10
CA ARG A 208 -16.59 -15.32 9.07
C ARG A 208 -16.89 -16.75 8.60
N LEU A 209 -17.15 -16.97 7.32
CA LEU A 209 -17.37 -18.32 6.77
C LEU A 209 -16.13 -19.20 6.87
N ILE A 210 -14.92 -18.61 6.84
CA ILE A 210 -13.65 -19.31 6.99
C ILE A 210 -13.33 -19.55 8.47
N PHE A 211 -13.44 -18.53 9.32
CA PHE A 211 -12.96 -18.59 10.70
C PHE A 211 -13.95 -19.23 11.69
N LEU A 212 -15.27 -19.02 11.52
CA LEU A 212 -16.27 -19.54 12.45
C LEU A 212 -16.29 -21.08 12.54
N PRO A 213 -16.13 -21.85 11.44
CA PRO A 213 -16.09 -23.30 11.53
C PRO A 213 -14.92 -23.87 12.35
N VAL A 214 -13.83 -23.12 12.46
CA VAL A 214 -12.61 -23.51 13.17
C VAL A 214 -12.36 -22.66 14.42
N ALA A 215 -13.33 -21.84 14.85
CA ALA A 215 -13.16 -20.90 15.94
C ALA A 215 -12.73 -21.57 17.27
N ASP A 216 -13.25 -22.77 17.56
CA ASP A 216 -12.88 -23.52 18.75
C ASP A 216 -11.48 -24.12 18.68
N GLU A 217 -10.93 -24.28 17.46
CA GLU A 217 -9.59 -24.82 17.19
C GLU A 217 -8.51 -23.71 17.15
N ILE A 218 -8.92 -22.43 17.02
CA ILE A 218 -7.99 -21.29 17.04
C ILE A 218 -7.37 -21.18 18.43
N GLU A 219 -6.04 -21.28 18.49
CA GLU A 219 -5.26 -21.11 19.71
C GLU A 219 -4.58 -19.72 19.75
N SER A 220 -4.12 -19.30 20.94
CA SER A 220 -3.29 -18.11 21.05
C SER A 220 -1.96 -18.33 20.33
N GLY A 221 -1.61 -17.42 19.41
CA GLY A 221 -0.41 -17.58 18.58
C GLY A 221 -0.40 -16.64 17.38
N THR A 222 0.48 -16.94 16.43
CA THR A 222 0.64 -16.17 15.21
C THR A 222 0.10 -16.95 14.02
N TYR A 223 -0.70 -16.29 13.19
CA TYR A 223 -1.32 -16.85 11.99
C TYR A 223 -0.89 -16.09 10.74
N LEU A 224 -0.64 -16.83 9.66
CA LEU A 224 -0.24 -16.29 8.36
C LEU A 224 -1.47 -16.22 7.45
N LEU A 225 -1.82 -15.02 6.99
CA LEU A 225 -2.92 -14.76 6.08
C LEU A 225 -2.38 -14.40 4.70
N TYR A 226 -2.93 -14.98 3.65
CA TYR A 226 -2.48 -14.74 2.28
C TYR A 226 -3.63 -14.39 1.33
N ASP A 227 -3.36 -13.40 0.47
CA ASP A 227 -4.20 -13.07 -0.68
C ASP A 227 -3.35 -12.95 -1.96
N GLY A 228 -3.53 -13.91 -2.88
CA GLY A 228 -2.80 -13.96 -4.16
C GLY A 228 -3.34 -13.01 -5.25
N ALA A 229 -4.36 -12.20 -4.95
CA ALA A 229 -4.86 -11.13 -5.79
C ALA A 229 -5.34 -10.00 -4.88
N CYS A 230 -4.39 -9.48 -4.05
CA CYS A 230 -4.74 -8.71 -2.87
C CYS A 230 -5.34 -7.32 -3.17
N GLY A 231 -5.26 -6.87 -4.41
CA GLY A 231 -5.80 -5.57 -4.77
C GLY A 231 -5.19 -4.46 -3.90
N THR A 232 -6.04 -3.64 -3.31
CA THR A 232 -5.63 -2.58 -2.35
C THR A 232 -5.42 -3.09 -0.92
N GLY A 233 -5.45 -4.40 -0.67
CA GLY A 233 -5.21 -5.00 0.65
C GLY A 233 -6.42 -5.04 1.57
N GLY A 234 -7.57 -4.52 1.14
CA GLY A 234 -8.77 -4.43 1.99
C GLY A 234 -9.30 -5.79 2.48
N MET A 235 -9.06 -6.87 1.73
CA MET A 235 -9.45 -8.22 2.15
C MET A 235 -8.55 -8.73 3.28
N LEU A 236 -7.25 -8.52 3.18
CA LEU A 236 -6.30 -8.92 4.22
C LEU A 236 -6.57 -8.21 5.55
N THR A 237 -6.74 -6.89 5.52
CA THR A 237 -6.98 -6.10 6.75
C THR A 237 -8.32 -6.45 7.41
N VAL A 238 -9.39 -6.66 6.64
CA VAL A 238 -10.69 -7.08 7.21
C VAL A 238 -10.66 -8.52 7.73
N ALA A 239 -9.91 -9.41 7.09
CA ALA A 239 -9.72 -10.77 7.58
C ALA A 239 -8.97 -10.78 8.91
N GLU A 240 -7.88 -10.02 9.01
CA GLU A 240 -7.13 -9.82 10.26
C GLU A 240 -8.00 -9.30 11.40
N GLU A 241 -8.72 -8.19 11.17
CA GLU A 241 -9.65 -7.61 12.15
C GLU A 241 -10.68 -8.65 12.62
N THR A 242 -11.22 -9.45 11.68
CA THR A 242 -12.24 -10.47 11.97
C THR A 242 -11.67 -11.63 12.78
N LEU A 243 -10.46 -12.10 12.44
CA LEU A 243 -9.77 -13.18 13.16
C LEU A 243 -9.42 -12.76 14.59
N GLN A 244 -8.84 -11.57 14.75
CA GLN A 244 -8.47 -11.02 16.06
C GLN A 244 -9.70 -10.82 16.95
N GLN A 245 -10.79 -10.29 16.38
CA GLN A 245 -12.05 -10.12 17.11
C GLN A 245 -12.61 -11.48 17.58
N LEU A 246 -12.67 -12.46 16.67
CA LEU A 246 -13.19 -13.78 16.98
C LEU A 246 -12.34 -14.49 18.06
N ALA A 247 -11.02 -14.42 17.96
CA ALA A 247 -10.11 -14.97 18.94
C ALA A 247 -10.33 -14.34 20.33
N ALA A 248 -10.48 -13.01 20.38
CA ALA A 248 -10.76 -12.28 21.61
C ALA A 248 -12.11 -12.69 22.24
N GLU A 249 -13.15 -12.92 21.43
CA GLU A 249 -14.46 -13.45 21.88
C GLU A 249 -14.34 -14.83 22.55
N HIS A 250 -13.32 -15.63 22.16
CA HIS A 250 -12.99 -16.94 22.75
C HIS A 250 -11.87 -16.87 23.82
N GLY A 251 -11.48 -15.65 24.25
CA GLY A 251 -10.43 -15.46 25.27
C GLY A 251 -9.03 -15.82 24.79
N LYS A 252 -8.77 -15.76 23.48
CA LYS A 252 -7.47 -16.05 22.84
C LYS A 252 -6.81 -14.75 22.39
N GLU A 253 -5.48 -14.73 22.34
CA GLU A 253 -4.67 -13.63 21.77
C GLU A 253 -4.01 -14.10 20.49
N VAL A 254 -4.38 -13.47 19.36
CA VAL A 254 -3.89 -13.80 18.03
C VAL A 254 -3.13 -12.63 17.46
N ALA A 255 -1.89 -12.87 17.02
CA ALA A 255 -1.12 -12.02 16.13
C ALA A 255 -1.24 -12.55 14.69
N THR A 256 -1.10 -11.66 13.73
CA THR A 256 -1.21 -12.01 12.31
C THR A 256 -0.01 -11.50 11.52
N HIS A 257 0.40 -12.23 10.49
CA HIS A 257 1.27 -11.73 9.44
C HIS A 257 0.53 -11.79 8.12
N LEU A 258 0.38 -10.64 7.49
CA LEU A 258 -0.30 -10.50 6.20
C LEU A 258 0.69 -10.68 5.07
N TYR A 259 0.31 -11.45 4.08
CA TYR A 259 1.05 -11.67 2.84
C TYR A 259 0.13 -11.42 1.65
N GLY A 260 0.64 -10.74 0.65
CA GLY A 260 -0.16 -10.44 -0.53
C GLY A 260 0.65 -10.42 -1.81
N GLN A 261 -0.04 -10.70 -2.92
CA GLN A 261 0.54 -10.58 -4.24
C GLN A 261 -0.43 -9.87 -5.18
N GLU A 262 0.07 -8.86 -5.91
CA GLU A 262 -0.74 -8.03 -6.81
C GLU A 262 0.02 -7.68 -8.08
N ILE A 263 -0.55 -8.01 -9.25
CA ILE A 263 0.08 -7.79 -10.55
C ILE A 263 -0.03 -6.33 -11.03
N ASN A 264 -1.08 -5.61 -10.64
CA ASN A 264 -1.27 -4.23 -11.04
C ASN A 264 -0.38 -3.31 -10.20
N ALA A 265 0.55 -2.62 -10.86
CA ALA A 265 1.55 -1.77 -10.20
C ALA A 265 0.94 -0.68 -9.31
N GLU A 266 -0.08 0.03 -9.80
CA GLU A 266 -0.74 1.10 -9.05
C GLU A 266 -1.49 0.55 -7.83
N THR A 267 -2.26 -0.53 -8.02
CA THR A 267 -3.03 -1.17 -6.96
C THR A 267 -2.10 -1.75 -5.87
N TYR A 268 -0.98 -2.36 -6.29
CA TYR A 268 0.09 -2.79 -5.39
C TYR A 268 0.67 -1.61 -4.57
N ALA A 269 0.98 -0.49 -5.23
CA ALA A 269 1.50 0.71 -4.55
C ALA A 269 0.49 1.26 -3.53
N ILE A 270 -0.81 1.25 -3.86
CA ILE A 270 -1.88 1.64 -2.94
C ILE A 270 -1.92 0.72 -1.71
N CYS A 271 -1.89 -0.60 -1.91
CA CYS A 271 -1.89 -1.58 -0.83
C CYS A 271 -0.72 -1.35 0.14
N LYS A 272 0.48 -1.25 -0.41
CA LYS A 272 1.71 -1.06 0.36
C LYS A 272 1.73 0.28 1.11
N ALA A 273 1.26 1.35 0.44
CA ALA A 273 1.11 2.66 1.06
C ALA A 273 0.10 2.65 2.22
N ASP A 274 -1.04 2.00 2.06
CA ASP A 274 -2.08 1.89 3.08
C ASP A 274 -1.56 1.19 4.34
N LEU A 275 -0.85 0.06 4.18
CA LEU A 275 -0.24 -0.67 5.28
C LEU A 275 0.82 0.18 6.01
N LEU A 276 1.69 0.88 5.28
CA LEU A 276 2.66 1.78 5.89
C LEU A 276 1.98 2.96 6.62
N LEU A 277 0.89 3.51 6.08
CA LEU A 277 0.11 4.57 6.70
C LEU A 277 -0.55 4.12 8.01
N LYS A 278 -0.93 2.86 8.09
CA LYS A 278 -1.48 2.19 9.28
C LYS A 278 -0.40 1.80 10.30
N GLY A 279 0.87 1.92 9.94
CA GLY A 279 2.01 1.53 10.80
C GLY A 279 2.34 0.03 10.73
N GLU A 280 1.81 -0.67 9.74
CA GLU A 280 1.98 -2.11 9.51
C GLU A 280 3.15 -2.38 8.55
N GLY A 281 4.34 -1.93 8.96
CA GLY A 281 5.53 -1.99 8.11
C GLY A 281 5.94 -3.40 7.71
N ASP A 282 5.85 -4.36 8.63
CA ASP A 282 6.18 -5.77 8.37
C ASP A 282 5.20 -6.38 7.36
N ALA A 283 3.91 -6.05 7.46
CA ALA A 283 2.90 -6.46 6.48
C ALA A 283 3.19 -5.82 5.12
N ALA A 284 3.54 -4.54 5.08
CA ALA A 284 3.88 -3.85 3.84
C ALA A 284 5.11 -4.47 3.13
N ASP A 285 6.09 -4.96 3.88
CA ASP A 285 7.26 -5.64 3.32
C ASP A 285 6.93 -7.05 2.78
N ASN A 286 5.82 -7.66 3.24
CA ASN A 286 5.29 -8.94 2.75
C ASN A 286 4.31 -8.80 1.57
N ILE A 287 4.02 -7.61 1.10
CA ILE A 287 3.26 -7.40 -0.14
C ILE A 287 4.25 -7.34 -1.28
N ILE A 288 4.10 -8.25 -2.24
CA ILE A 288 4.94 -8.36 -3.43
C ILE A 288 4.07 -8.07 -4.66
N GLY A 289 4.55 -7.23 -5.57
CA GLY A 289 3.71 -6.90 -6.71
C GLY A 289 4.40 -6.15 -7.82
N GLY A 290 3.58 -5.79 -8.81
CA GLY A 290 3.99 -5.19 -10.07
C GLY A 290 3.88 -6.18 -11.25
N PRO A 291 4.10 -5.71 -12.48
CA PRO A 291 3.79 -6.47 -13.71
C PRO A 291 4.51 -7.81 -13.86
N GLU A 292 5.62 -8.03 -13.15
CA GLU A 292 6.39 -9.26 -13.22
C GLU A 292 5.97 -10.30 -12.16
N TYR A 293 5.17 -9.89 -11.18
CA TYR A 293 4.78 -10.70 -10.04
C TYR A 293 3.34 -11.18 -10.13
N SER A 294 3.02 -11.89 -11.22
CA SER A 294 1.73 -12.59 -11.32
C SER A 294 1.74 -13.84 -10.45
N THR A 295 0.77 -13.98 -9.57
CA THR A 295 0.54 -15.17 -8.75
C THR A 295 0.51 -16.46 -9.55
N LEU A 296 0.01 -16.41 -10.79
CA LEU A 296 -0.10 -17.58 -11.66
C LEU A 296 1.25 -18.01 -12.25
N SER A 297 2.07 -17.05 -12.70
CA SER A 297 3.33 -17.35 -13.41
C SER A 297 4.61 -17.06 -12.62
N ASN A 298 4.51 -16.39 -11.48
CA ASN A 298 5.64 -16.03 -10.63
C ASN A 298 5.20 -15.95 -9.16
N ASP A 299 5.10 -17.12 -8.52
CA ASP A 299 4.77 -17.21 -7.11
C ASP A 299 5.85 -16.55 -6.26
N ALA A 300 5.48 -15.55 -5.49
CA ALA A 300 6.39 -14.82 -4.62
C ALA A 300 6.72 -15.58 -3.32
N PHE A 301 5.96 -16.61 -2.98
CA PHE A 301 6.07 -17.34 -1.71
C PHE A 301 6.13 -18.87 -1.88
N PRO A 302 6.94 -19.42 -2.80
CA PRO A 302 6.87 -20.83 -3.25
C PRO A 302 7.20 -21.86 -2.18
N SER A 303 7.71 -21.44 -1.02
CA SER A 303 8.10 -22.33 0.08
C SER A 303 7.37 -22.02 1.39
N ARG A 304 6.30 -21.23 1.30
CA ARG A 304 5.58 -20.77 2.48
C ARG A 304 4.17 -21.36 2.52
N GLU A 305 3.85 -21.99 3.63
CA GLU A 305 2.49 -22.41 3.95
C GLU A 305 1.78 -21.30 4.71
N PHE A 306 0.48 -21.15 4.46
CA PHE A 306 -0.38 -20.15 5.10
C PHE A 306 -1.51 -20.81 5.85
N ASP A 307 -1.84 -20.29 7.03
CA ASP A 307 -2.93 -20.81 7.84
C ASP A 307 -4.29 -20.52 7.22
N PHE A 308 -4.44 -19.33 6.62
CA PHE A 308 -5.67 -18.90 5.97
C PHE A 308 -5.40 -18.16 4.68
N MET A 309 -6.20 -18.45 3.65
CA MET A 309 -6.13 -17.81 2.36
C MET A 309 -7.50 -17.27 1.95
N LEU A 310 -7.56 -15.98 1.64
CA LEU A 310 -8.73 -15.31 1.10
C LEU A 310 -8.33 -14.62 -0.19
N SER A 311 -9.18 -14.64 -1.22
CA SER A 311 -8.91 -13.93 -2.46
C SER A 311 -10.18 -13.68 -3.25
N ASN A 312 -10.21 -12.55 -3.94
CA ASN A 312 -11.16 -12.26 -4.98
C ASN A 312 -10.43 -12.11 -6.33
N PRO A 313 -10.06 -13.22 -7.00
CA PRO A 313 -9.29 -13.17 -8.22
C PRO A 313 -10.11 -12.57 -9.38
N PRO A 314 -9.46 -11.99 -10.41
CA PRO A 314 -10.13 -11.39 -11.54
C PRO A 314 -10.91 -12.43 -12.36
N TYR A 315 -12.21 -12.19 -12.57
CA TYR A 315 -13.08 -13.04 -13.38
C TYR A 315 -13.08 -12.60 -14.85
N GLY A 316 -13.16 -13.59 -15.75
CA GLY A 316 -13.26 -13.32 -17.20
C GLY A 316 -12.01 -12.73 -17.83
N LYS A 317 -10.93 -12.59 -17.11
CA LYS A 317 -9.65 -12.12 -17.65
C LYS A 317 -8.84 -13.26 -18.25
N SER A 318 -8.19 -12.97 -19.38
CA SER A 318 -7.28 -13.91 -20.02
C SER A 318 -5.97 -14.00 -19.24
N TRP A 319 -5.53 -15.20 -18.93
CA TRP A 319 -4.22 -15.48 -18.34
C TRP A 319 -3.20 -15.98 -19.39
N LYS A 320 -3.43 -15.65 -20.68
CA LYS A 320 -2.59 -16.09 -21.80
C LYS A 320 -1.13 -15.65 -21.63
N SER A 321 -0.89 -14.45 -21.15
CA SER A 321 0.46 -13.93 -20.88
C SER A 321 1.19 -14.75 -19.80
N ASP A 322 0.48 -15.18 -18.76
CA ASP A 322 1.04 -16.06 -17.74
C ASP A 322 1.38 -17.43 -18.32
N LEU A 323 0.47 -17.99 -19.11
CA LEU A 323 0.71 -19.26 -19.79
C LEU A 323 1.95 -19.21 -20.70
N GLU A 324 2.15 -18.10 -21.41
CA GLU A 324 3.33 -17.89 -22.26
C GLU A 324 4.62 -17.79 -21.44
N ARG A 325 4.58 -17.09 -20.31
CA ARG A 325 5.72 -17.00 -19.35
C ARG A 325 6.08 -18.37 -18.78
N MET A 326 5.11 -19.23 -18.55
CA MET A 326 5.27 -20.59 -18.02
C MET A 326 5.69 -21.63 -19.09
N GLY A 327 6.01 -21.21 -20.33
CA GLY A 327 6.44 -22.08 -21.41
C GLY A 327 5.31 -22.67 -22.26
N GLY A 328 4.06 -22.25 -22.04
CA GLY A 328 2.88 -22.73 -22.75
C GLY A 328 2.37 -24.07 -22.21
N LYS A 329 1.21 -24.53 -22.71
CA LYS A 329 0.52 -25.74 -22.21
C LYS A 329 1.35 -27.03 -22.30
N LYS A 330 2.26 -27.13 -23.26
CA LYS A 330 3.03 -28.36 -23.52
C LYS A 330 4.25 -28.47 -22.61
N ASP A 331 4.81 -27.36 -22.21
CA ASP A 331 6.06 -27.29 -21.44
C ASP A 331 5.85 -26.86 -19.99
N MET A 332 4.59 -26.69 -19.57
CA MET A 332 4.25 -26.35 -18.20
C MET A 332 4.67 -27.47 -17.25
N ARG A 333 5.47 -27.10 -16.25
CA ARG A 333 6.00 -28.02 -15.21
C ARG A 333 5.76 -27.49 -13.79
N ASP A 334 4.94 -26.47 -13.65
CA ASP A 334 4.63 -25.91 -12.35
C ASP A 334 3.79 -26.91 -11.55
N HIS A 335 4.32 -27.37 -10.41
CA HIS A 335 3.69 -28.38 -9.56
C HIS A 335 2.32 -27.94 -9.04
N ARG A 336 2.06 -26.66 -8.91
CA ARG A 336 0.74 -26.14 -8.50
C ARG A 336 -0.38 -26.49 -9.47
N PHE A 337 -0.05 -26.70 -10.74
CA PHE A 337 -1.00 -26.94 -11.82
C PHE A 337 -0.88 -28.31 -12.50
N MET A 338 -0.06 -29.19 -11.89
CA MET A 338 0.14 -30.55 -12.37
C MET A 338 -0.06 -31.52 -11.22
N ILE A 339 -0.85 -32.56 -11.44
CA ILE A 339 -0.97 -33.67 -10.50
C ILE A 339 0.01 -34.76 -10.93
N GLU A 340 0.91 -35.14 -10.04
CA GLU A 340 1.90 -36.19 -10.24
C GLU A 340 1.52 -37.46 -9.49
N HIS A 341 1.71 -38.60 -10.10
CA HIS A 341 1.60 -39.88 -9.47
C HIS A 341 2.87 -40.70 -9.73
N ALA A 342 3.51 -41.19 -8.66
CA ALA A 342 4.75 -41.95 -8.72
C ALA A 342 5.91 -41.25 -9.49
N GLY A 343 5.90 -39.93 -9.57
CA GLY A 343 6.90 -39.10 -10.28
C GLY A 343 6.58 -38.82 -11.74
N ASP A 344 5.46 -39.33 -12.24
CA ASP A 344 4.97 -39.03 -13.60
C ASP A 344 3.79 -38.04 -13.53
N SER A 345 3.79 -37.03 -14.40
CA SER A 345 2.69 -36.08 -14.56
C SER A 345 1.44 -36.79 -15.09
N GLU A 346 0.41 -36.91 -14.25
CA GLU A 346 -0.80 -37.66 -14.56
C GLU A 346 -1.93 -36.77 -15.09
N TYR A 347 -2.14 -35.61 -14.46
CA TYR A 347 -3.18 -34.66 -14.82
C TYR A 347 -2.69 -33.22 -14.82
N SER A 348 -3.15 -32.46 -15.82
CA SER A 348 -2.95 -31.01 -15.88
C SER A 348 -4.21 -30.31 -15.38
N LEU A 349 -4.07 -29.42 -14.39
CA LEU A 349 -5.12 -28.54 -13.91
C LEU A 349 -5.23 -27.26 -14.76
N VAL A 350 -4.44 -27.17 -15.84
CA VAL A 350 -4.39 -26.00 -16.72
C VAL A 350 -5.70 -25.81 -17.46
N THR A 351 -6.38 -24.74 -17.13
CA THR A 351 -7.68 -24.36 -17.71
C THR A 351 -7.53 -23.71 -19.10
N ARG A 352 -8.65 -23.27 -19.67
CA ARG A 352 -8.62 -22.44 -20.89
C ARG A 352 -7.99 -21.09 -20.55
N SER A 353 -7.33 -20.46 -21.51
CA SER A 353 -6.69 -19.15 -21.32
C SER A 353 -7.65 -18.02 -20.93
N SER A 354 -8.95 -18.23 -21.08
CA SER A 354 -10.02 -17.31 -20.64
C SER A 354 -10.58 -17.63 -19.26
N ASP A 355 -10.05 -18.63 -18.54
CA ASP A 355 -10.57 -19.14 -17.27
C ASP A 355 -9.41 -19.23 -16.25
N GLY A 356 -8.95 -18.07 -15.80
CA GLY A 356 -7.86 -17.95 -14.83
C GLY A 356 -8.29 -18.21 -13.38
N GLN A 357 -9.56 -18.01 -13.05
CA GLN A 357 -10.03 -18.12 -11.66
C GLN A 357 -9.84 -19.52 -11.05
N MET A 358 -9.97 -20.58 -11.86
CA MET A 358 -9.73 -21.95 -11.38
C MET A 358 -8.24 -22.22 -11.11
N LEU A 359 -7.33 -21.51 -11.79
CA LEU A 359 -5.89 -21.61 -11.47
C LEU A 359 -5.55 -20.91 -10.15
N PHE A 360 -6.23 -19.82 -9.81
CA PHE A 360 -6.09 -19.23 -8.48
C PHE A 360 -6.56 -20.20 -7.38
N LEU A 361 -7.61 -21.00 -7.62
CA LEU A 361 -8.02 -22.04 -6.69
C LEU A 361 -6.96 -23.15 -6.59
N ALA A 362 -6.41 -23.62 -7.72
CA ALA A 362 -5.35 -24.61 -7.73
C ALA A 362 -4.10 -24.11 -6.99
N ASN A 363 -3.69 -22.85 -7.23
CA ASN A 363 -2.59 -22.22 -6.50
C ASN A 363 -2.78 -22.18 -4.97
N LYS A 364 -4.01 -22.10 -4.49
CA LYS A 364 -4.31 -22.06 -3.06
C LYS A 364 -4.33 -23.46 -2.42
N LEU A 365 -4.47 -24.50 -3.22
CA LEU A 365 -4.56 -25.88 -2.76
C LEU A 365 -3.23 -26.65 -2.87
N SER A 366 -2.25 -26.08 -3.56
CA SER A 366 -0.90 -26.61 -3.72
C SER A 366 0.02 -26.19 -2.58
#